data_6d6eb7a20d3ba2c67f31f0617f6951b3
#
_entry.id   6d6eb7a20d3ba2c67f31f0617f6951b3
#
_cell.length_a   1.000
_cell.length_b   1.000
_cell.length_c   1.000
_cell.angle_alpha   90.00
_cell.angle_beta   90.00
_cell.angle_gamma   90.00
#
_symmetry.space_group_name_H-M   'P 1'
#
loop_
_entity.id
_entity.type
_entity.pdbx_description
1 polymer ?
#
loop_
_entity_poly.entity_id
_entity_poly.type
_entity_poly.pdbx_seq_one_letter_code
_entity_poly.pdbx_strand_id
1 'polypeptide(L)'
;MRKYIKRTIDLLKDRRGNMFPLVVAVTICMLLIILGVSEYMRLVITAAGIKDAMESAVISTVNDNYNEVYHSVREGYAAGYEPDGEAFSASVDYGDIYGRMSFLLGLEEDGNGYVRINNGGEQEYRLSNLSVSIPNNALGAGGGSYYADASIRLEVPMRFAGKIITNMSINLKVRAAYTEKF
;
A
#
# COMPACT_ATOMS: atom_id res chain seq x y z
N MET A 1 -13.21 -40.63 -33.94
CA MET A 1 -13.72 -39.76 -32.89
C MET A 1 -14.82 -40.39 -32.04
N ARG A 2 -15.90 -40.90 -32.55
CA ARG A 2 -17.01 -41.53 -31.77
C ARG A 2 -16.59 -42.67 -30.84
N LYS A 3 -15.57 -43.48 -31.22
CA LYS A 3 -15.09 -44.62 -30.42
C LYS A 3 -14.35 -44.22 -29.15
N TYR A 4 -13.66 -43.11 -29.18
CA TYR A 4 -12.94 -42.56 -27.97
C TYR A 4 -13.95 -41.95 -26.97
N ILE A 5 -14.95 -41.19 -27.49
CA ILE A 5 -16.00 -40.60 -26.66
C ILE A 5 -16.82 -41.67 -25.94
N LYS A 6 -17.18 -42.80 -26.63
CA LYS A 6 -17.89 -43.92 -26.00
C LYS A 6 -17.06 -44.54 -24.88
N ARG A 7 -15.76 -44.74 -25.11
CA ARG A 7 -14.86 -45.37 -24.12
C ARG A 7 -14.69 -44.48 -22.88
N THR A 8 -14.66 -43.14 -23.05
CA THR A 8 -14.57 -42.18 -21.92
C THR A 8 -15.90 -42.19 -21.12
N ILE A 9 -17.04 -42.31 -21.80
CA ILE A 9 -18.38 -42.36 -21.16
C ILE A 9 -18.54 -43.69 -20.40
N ASP A 10 -18.04 -44.80 -20.93
CA ASP A 10 -18.08 -46.12 -20.27
C ASP A 10 -17.21 -46.18 -19.04
N LEU A 11 -16.04 -45.52 -19.06
CA LEU A 11 -15.16 -45.37 -17.88
C LEU A 11 -15.80 -44.50 -16.78
N LEU A 12 -16.56 -43.47 -17.15
CA LEU A 12 -17.30 -42.62 -16.21
C LEU A 12 -18.54 -43.33 -15.63
N LYS A 13 -19.05 -44.36 -16.31
CA LYS A 13 -20.22 -45.11 -15.90
C LYS A 13 -19.88 -46.36 -15.09
N ASP A 14 -18.60 -46.73 -15.03
CA ASP A 14 -18.14 -47.88 -14.23
C ASP A 14 -18.19 -47.51 -12.75
N ARG A 15 -19.22 -48.02 -12.07
CA ARG A 15 -19.46 -47.81 -10.63
C ARG A 15 -18.56 -48.68 -9.73
N ARG A 16 -17.66 -49.46 -10.26
CA ARG A 16 -16.63 -50.18 -9.50
C ARG A 16 -15.53 -49.20 -9.12
N GLY A 17 -15.86 -48.39 -8.09
CA GLY A 17 -15.17 -47.20 -7.66
C GLY A 17 -13.68 -47.38 -7.46
N ASN A 18 -12.92 -47.06 -8.49
CA ASN A 18 -11.54 -46.65 -8.28
C ASN A 18 -11.56 -45.25 -7.67
N MET A 19 -11.40 -45.12 -6.35
CA MET A 19 -11.37 -43.87 -5.63
C MET A 19 -10.15 -43.00 -6.02
N PHE A 20 -9.18 -43.57 -6.71
CA PHE A 20 -7.95 -42.90 -7.08
C PHE A 20 -8.16 -41.58 -7.89
N PRO A 21 -8.97 -41.52 -8.96
CA PRO A 21 -9.20 -40.26 -9.67
C PRO A 21 -9.85 -39.18 -8.82
N LEU A 22 -10.74 -39.56 -7.91
CA LEU A 22 -11.40 -38.60 -6.99
C LEU A 22 -10.40 -38.03 -5.98
N VAL A 23 -9.54 -38.90 -5.40
CA VAL A 23 -8.50 -38.42 -4.47
C VAL A 23 -7.54 -37.45 -5.17
N VAL A 24 -7.10 -37.78 -6.40
CA VAL A 24 -6.25 -36.87 -7.19
C VAL A 24 -6.94 -35.54 -7.47
N ALA A 25 -8.21 -35.57 -7.87
CA ALA A 25 -8.98 -34.34 -8.13
C ALA A 25 -9.11 -33.47 -6.87
N VAL A 26 -9.44 -34.05 -5.72
CA VAL A 26 -9.55 -33.36 -4.44
C VAL A 26 -8.19 -32.78 -4.04
N THR A 27 -7.11 -33.52 -4.19
CA THR A 27 -5.76 -33.03 -3.88
C THR A 27 -5.37 -31.83 -4.73
N ILE A 28 -5.65 -31.87 -6.05
CA ILE A 28 -5.39 -30.75 -6.95
C ILE A 28 -6.24 -29.53 -6.55
N CYS A 29 -7.53 -29.71 -6.25
CA CYS A 29 -8.38 -28.63 -5.78
C CYS A 29 -7.86 -27.98 -4.49
N MET A 30 -7.42 -28.79 -3.52
CA MET A 30 -6.81 -28.27 -2.29
C MET A 30 -5.54 -27.46 -2.58
N LEU A 31 -4.66 -27.96 -3.44
CA LEU A 31 -3.45 -27.23 -3.82
C LEU A 31 -3.77 -25.88 -4.47
N LEU A 32 -4.77 -25.82 -5.36
CA LEU A 32 -5.19 -24.57 -6.00
C LEU A 32 -5.75 -23.57 -4.98
N ILE A 33 -6.52 -24.03 -3.99
CA ILE A 33 -7.03 -23.18 -2.90
C ILE A 33 -5.86 -22.62 -2.08
N ILE A 34 -4.91 -23.46 -1.68
CA ILE A 34 -3.73 -23.04 -0.91
C ILE A 34 -2.92 -22.00 -1.68
N LEU A 35 -2.69 -22.20 -2.98
CA LEU A 35 -2.00 -21.21 -3.82
C LEU A 35 -2.75 -19.89 -3.89
N GLY A 36 -4.08 -19.91 -4.03
CA GLY A 36 -4.90 -18.69 -4.05
C GLY A 36 -4.86 -17.93 -2.71
N VAL A 37 -4.97 -18.65 -1.60
CA VAL A 37 -4.88 -18.05 -0.26
C VAL A 37 -3.49 -17.48 -0.02
N SER A 38 -2.43 -18.18 -0.41
CA SER A 38 -1.04 -17.70 -0.27
C SER A 38 -0.81 -16.40 -1.04
N GLU A 39 -1.30 -16.29 -2.28
CA GLU A 39 -1.18 -15.07 -3.07
C GLU A 39 -1.98 -13.91 -2.46
N TYR A 40 -3.19 -14.17 -1.99
CA TYR A 40 -4.00 -13.17 -1.28
C TYR A 40 -3.29 -12.66 -0.02
N MET A 41 -2.73 -13.55 0.80
CA MET A 41 -1.99 -13.16 2.01
C MET A 41 -0.75 -12.32 1.67
N ARG A 42 -0.02 -12.67 0.60
CA ARG A 42 1.10 -11.87 0.11
C ARG A 42 0.67 -10.44 -0.22
N LEU A 43 -0.44 -10.26 -0.94
CA LEU A 43 -0.97 -8.94 -1.30
C LEU A 43 -1.36 -8.12 -0.06
N VAL A 44 -2.04 -8.74 0.91
CA VAL A 44 -2.46 -8.08 2.16
C VAL A 44 -1.24 -7.63 2.97
N ILE A 45 -0.24 -8.50 3.14
CA ILE A 45 0.99 -8.19 3.89
C ILE A 45 1.76 -7.05 3.21
N THR A 46 1.88 -7.09 1.88
CA THR A 46 2.55 -6.03 1.11
C THR A 46 1.82 -4.69 1.28
N ALA A 47 0.51 -4.67 1.14
CA ALA A 47 -0.28 -3.44 1.29
C ALA A 47 -0.20 -2.88 2.71
N ALA A 48 -0.25 -3.74 3.74
CA ALA A 48 -0.09 -3.33 5.14
C ALA A 48 1.30 -2.74 5.40
N GLY A 49 2.37 -3.41 4.97
CA GLY A 49 3.74 -2.92 5.15
C GLY A 49 3.99 -1.57 4.47
N ILE A 50 3.44 -1.35 3.27
CA ILE A 50 3.54 -0.07 2.57
C ILE A 50 2.74 1.01 3.31
N LYS A 51 1.56 0.68 3.81
CA LYS A 51 0.75 1.60 4.60
C LYS A 51 1.47 2.03 5.88
N ASP A 52 2.07 1.10 6.60
CA ASP A 52 2.82 1.37 7.84
C ASP A 52 4.07 2.22 7.55
N ALA A 53 4.79 1.95 6.45
CA ALA A 53 5.92 2.76 6.03
C ALA A 53 5.50 4.19 5.63
N MET A 54 4.39 4.35 4.92
CA MET A 54 3.83 5.65 4.57
C MET A 54 3.39 6.42 5.82
N GLU A 55 2.72 5.76 6.77
CA GLU A 55 2.32 6.36 8.05
C GLU A 55 3.54 6.84 8.82
N SER A 56 4.59 6.03 8.93
CA SER A 56 5.84 6.41 9.57
C SER A 56 6.51 7.61 8.89
N ALA A 57 6.55 7.64 7.56
CA ALA A 57 7.12 8.75 6.80
C ALA A 57 6.32 10.06 7.00
N VAL A 58 5.00 9.98 7.00
CA VAL A 58 4.11 11.13 7.22
C VAL A 58 4.23 11.66 8.65
N ILE A 59 4.23 10.77 9.66
CA ILE A 59 4.45 11.15 11.07
C ILE A 59 5.79 11.85 11.24
N SER A 60 6.85 11.33 10.62
CA SER A 60 8.16 11.98 10.68
C SER A 60 8.13 13.37 10.07
N THR A 61 7.46 13.56 8.93
CA THR A 61 7.30 14.89 8.31
C THR A 61 6.51 15.85 9.20
N VAL A 62 5.45 15.39 9.83
CA VAL A 62 4.67 16.18 10.80
C VAL A 62 5.54 16.58 11.99
N ASN A 63 6.37 15.67 12.50
CA ASN A 63 7.27 15.96 13.61
C ASN A 63 8.40 16.95 13.25
N ASP A 64 8.93 16.86 12.03
CA ASP A 64 9.97 17.80 11.57
C ASP A 64 9.40 19.22 11.43
N ASN A 65 8.17 19.36 10.96
CA ASN A 65 7.48 20.64 10.90
C ASN A 65 7.02 21.15 12.29
N TYR A 66 7.11 20.33 13.33
CA TYR A 66 6.59 20.67 14.66
C TYR A 66 7.22 21.95 15.24
N ASN A 67 8.51 22.17 15.06
CA ASN A 67 9.18 23.36 15.56
C ASN A 67 8.59 24.63 14.94
N GLU A 68 8.31 24.64 13.65
CA GLU A 68 7.72 25.77 12.94
C GLU A 68 6.26 25.97 13.34
N VAL A 69 5.49 24.88 13.43
CA VAL A 69 4.12 24.88 13.93
C VAL A 69 4.04 25.38 15.36
N TYR A 70 4.99 25.01 16.22
CA TYR A 70 5.04 25.42 17.62
C TYR A 70 5.26 26.95 17.75
N HIS A 71 6.12 27.54 16.93
CA HIS A 71 6.30 28.98 16.90
C HIS A 71 5.03 29.70 16.47
N SER A 72 4.38 29.24 15.40
CA SER A 72 3.11 29.80 14.90
C SER A 72 1.99 29.74 15.93
N VAL A 73 1.87 28.65 16.68
CA VAL A 73 0.88 28.47 17.75
C VAL A 73 1.15 29.45 18.90
N ARG A 74 2.40 29.57 19.34
CA ARG A 74 2.80 30.46 20.44
C ARG A 74 2.55 31.93 20.09
N GLU A 75 2.71 32.31 18.83
CA GLU A 75 2.52 33.69 18.36
C GLU A 75 1.10 33.99 17.89
N GLY A 76 0.20 32.98 17.94
CA GLY A 76 -1.20 33.14 17.54
C GLY A 76 -1.46 33.04 16.04
N TYR A 77 -0.47 32.61 15.26
CA TYR A 77 -0.61 32.36 13.83
C TYR A 77 -1.23 31.00 13.53
N ALA A 78 -1.77 30.86 12.32
CA ALA A 78 -2.22 29.58 11.83
C ALA A 78 -1.01 28.63 11.63
N ALA A 79 -1.13 27.40 12.10
CA ALA A 79 -0.06 26.40 12.00
C ALA A 79 0.42 26.23 10.54
N GLY A 80 1.74 26.28 10.35
CA GLY A 80 2.35 26.12 9.03
C GLY A 80 2.32 27.36 8.13
N TYR A 81 2.05 28.55 8.70
CA TYR A 81 2.11 29.82 7.98
C TYR A 81 2.94 30.85 8.74
N GLU A 82 3.78 31.56 8.01
CA GLU A 82 4.59 32.64 8.52
C GLU A 82 4.08 34.02 7.99
N PRO A 83 4.20 35.10 8.79
CA PRO A 83 3.86 36.43 8.31
C PRO A 83 4.82 36.85 7.19
N ASP A 84 4.26 37.27 6.07
CA ASP A 84 4.98 37.86 4.95
C ASP A 84 4.38 39.22 4.61
N GLY A 85 4.82 40.27 5.33
CA GLY A 85 4.26 41.59 5.24
C GLY A 85 2.83 41.66 5.75
N GLU A 86 1.85 41.97 4.85
CA GLU A 86 0.42 41.96 5.15
C GLU A 86 -0.27 40.62 4.89
N ALA A 87 0.47 39.62 4.38
CA ALA A 87 -0.03 38.31 4.01
C ALA A 87 0.64 37.21 4.86
N PHE A 88 0.19 35.96 4.69
CA PHE A 88 0.81 34.76 5.29
C PHE A 88 1.31 33.88 4.17
N SER A 89 2.56 33.42 4.26
CA SER A 89 3.14 32.41 3.38
C SER A 89 3.14 31.04 4.05
N ALA A 90 2.95 29.98 3.25
CA ALA A 90 3.02 28.63 3.77
C ALA A 90 4.49 28.28 4.06
N SER A 91 4.79 27.95 5.33
CA SER A 91 6.12 27.48 5.76
C SER A 91 6.19 25.97 5.93
N VAL A 92 5.09 25.26 5.65
CA VAL A 92 5.03 23.81 5.80
C VAL A 92 5.85 23.14 4.74
N ASP A 93 6.89 22.41 5.17
CA ASP A 93 7.61 21.47 4.33
C ASP A 93 6.82 20.16 4.21
N TYR A 94 6.44 19.79 2.98
CA TYR A 94 5.79 18.51 2.72
C TYR A 94 6.75 17.31 2.89
N GLY A 95 8.03 17.59 3.12
CA GLY A 95 9.07 16.61 3.39
C GLY A 95 9.37 15.69 2.20
N ASP A 96 10.44 14.94 2.31
CA ASP A 96 10.78 13.88 1.35
C ASP A 96 10.15 12.56 1.78
N ILE A 97 8.84 12.44 1.65
CA ILE A 97 8.10 11.22 1.99
C ILE A 97 8.55 10.04 1.11
N TYR A 98 8.80 10.29 -0.19
CA TYR A 98 9.32 9.25 -1.07
C TYR A 98 10.72 8.77 -0.67
N GLY A 99 11.65 9.68 -0.35
CA GLY A 99 12.99 9.32 0.09
C GLY A 99 12.96 8.51 1.37
N ARG A 100 12.10 8.89 2.34
CA ARG A 100 11.91 8.12 3.57
C ARG A 100 11.31 6.74 3.32
N MET A 101 10.28 6.65 2.49
CA MET A 101 9.68 5.38 2.10
C MET A 101 10.68 4.52 1.31
N SER A 102 11.46 5.14 0.42
CA SER A 102 12.51 4.46 -0.35
C SER A 102 13.55 3.82 0.56
N PHE A 103 14.00 4.56 1.59
CA PHE A 103 14.91 4.03 2.59
C PHE A 103 14.31 2.87 3.40
N LEU A 104 13.06 3.03 3.89
CA LEU A 104 12.39 2.03 4.72
C LEU A 104 12.06 0.74 3.95
N LEU A 105 11.63 0.88 2.70
CA LEU A 105 11.16 -0.22 1.88
C LEU A 105 12.21 -0.73 0.89
N GLY A 106 13.35 -0.03 0.76
CA GLY A 106 14.39 -0.33 -0.22
C GLY A 106 13.87 -0.24 -1.64
N LEU A 107 13.29 0.92 -1.99
CA LEU A 107 12.74 1.18 -3.32
C LEU A 107 13.80 1.75 -4.24
N GLU A 108 13.65 1.49 -5.53
CA GLU A 108 14.43 2.08 -6.61
C GLU A 108 13.55 3.02 -7.43
N GLU A 109 14.10 4.14 -7.88
CA GLU A 109 13.38 5.09 -8.71
C GLU A 109 13.16 4.53 -10.11
N ASP A 110 11.94 4.62 -10.63
CA ASP A 110 11.56 4.18 -11.97
C ASP A 110 10.61 5.20 -12.62
N GLY A 111 11.21 6.18 -13.28
CA GLY A 111 10.50 7.23 -14.00
C GLY A 111 9.57 8.05 -13.09
N ASN A 112 8.25 7.88 -13.22
CA ASN A 112 7.25 8.60 -12.43
C ASN A 112 6.88 7.92 -11.11
N GLY A 113 7.68 6.97 -10.62
CA GLY A 113 7.37 6.25 -9.39
C GLY A 113 8.56 5.52 -8.84
N TYR A 114 8.29 4.65 -7.89
CA TYR A 114 9.27 3.83 -7.21
C TYR A 114 8.88 2.37 -7.29
N VAL A 115 9.85 1.50 -7.52
CA VAL A 115 9.65 0.06 -7.63
C VAL A 115 10.42 -0.66 -6.54
N ARG A 116 9.86 -1.74 -6.04
CA ARG A 116 10.56 -2.73 -5.25
C ARG A 116 10.94 -3.90 -6.14
N ILE A 117 12.23 -4.19 -6.22
CA ILE A 117 12.77 -5.35 -6.93
C ILE A 117 13.19 -6.39 -5.90
N ASN A 118 12.78 -7.63 -6.10
CA ASN A 118 13.20 -8.73 -5.24
C ASN A 118 14.63 -9.19 -5.58
N ASN A 119 15.19 -10.08 -4.75
CA ASN A 119 16.54 -10.62 -4.96
C ASN A 119 16.70 -11.40 -6.28
N GLY A 120 15.61 -11.75 -6.95
CA GLY A 120 15.58 -12.41 -8.25
C GLY A 120 15.52 -11.44 -9.44
N GLY A 121 15.57 -10.12 -9.20
CA GLY A 121 15.45 -9.10 -10.25
C GLY A 121 14.04 -8.89 -10.78
N GLU A 122 13.01 -9.42 -10.10
CA GLU A 122 11.61 -9.25 -10.51
C GLU A 122 10.95 -8.14 -9.71
N GLN A 123 10.09 -7.37 -10.37
CA GLN A 123 9.27 -6.36 -9.72
C GLN A 123 8.30 -7.00 -8.73
N GLU A 124 8.39 -6.58 -7.48
CA GLU A 124 7.50 -7.02 -6.40
C GLU A 124 6.26 -6.14 -6.32
N TYR A 125 6.44 -4.83 -6.38
CA TYR A 125 5.38 -3.84 -6.48
C TYR A 125 5.92 -2.50 -7.00
N ARG A 126 5.00 -1.61 -7.39
CA ARG A 126 5.28 -0.24 -7.81
C ARG A 126 4.43 0.74 -7.03
N LEU A 127 5.05 1.86 -6.64
CA LEU A 127 4.39 2.99 -6.00
C LEU A 127 4.41 4.19 -6.94
N SER A 128 3.27 4.87 -7.05
CA SER A 128 3.15 6.05 -7.89
C SER A 128 2.09 7.01 -7.33
N ASN A 129 2.02 8.22 -7.89
CA ASN A 129 1.00 9.22 -7.59
C ASN A 129 0.87 9.52 -6.09
N LEU A 130 1.99 9.75 -5.40
CA LEU A 130 1.97 10.25 -4.04
C LEU A 130 1.33 11.66 -4.05
N SER A 131 0.31 11.82 -3.22
CA SER A 131 -0.31 13.11 -2.94
C SER A 131 -0.33 13.31 -1.44
N VAL A 132 0.19 14.44 -0.99
CA VAL A 132 0.21 14.85 0.42
C VAL A 132 -0.58 16.13 0.54
N SER A 133 -1.47 16.20 1.52
CA SER A 133 -2.24 17.38 1.86
C SER A 133 -2.13 17.64 3.34
N ILE A 134 -1.63 18.81 3.69
CA ILE A 134 -1.53 19.29 5.06
C ILE A 134 -2.45 20.51 5.15
N PRO A 135 -3.69 20.34 5.64
CA PRO A 135 -4.60 21.46 5.76
C PRO A 135 -4.16 22.39 6.87
N ASN A 136 -4.29 23.68 6.62
CA ASN A 136 -4.06 24.70 7.62
C ASN A 136 -5.22 24.70 8.63
N ASN A 137 -5.01 24.08 9.76
CA ASN A 137 -5.95 24.11 10.88
C ASN A 137 -5.42 25.10 11.92
N ALA A 138 -6.20 26.14 12.22
CA ALA A 138 -5.90 27.01 13.35
C ALA A 138 -5.90 26.16 14.64
N LEU A 139 -4.75 26.03 15.25
CA LEU A 139 -4.59 25.44 16.57
C LEU A 139 -4.98 26.51 17.59
N GLY A 140 -6.27 26.74 17.77
CA GLY A 140 -6.80 27.70 18.73
C GLY A 140 -7.44 27.01 19.92
N ALA A 141 -7.94 27.78 20.88
CA ALA A 141 -8.55 27.36 22.15
C ALA A 141 -9.78 26.38 22.02
N GLY A 142 -10.02 25.84 20.82
CA GLY A 142 -11.07 24.88 20.49
C GLY A 142 -10.57 23.46 20.18
N GLY A 143 -9.28 23.13 20.38
CA GLY A 143 -8.80 21.75 20.26
C GLY A 143 -8.61 21.25 18.82
N GLY A 144 -8.12 22.08 17.91
CA GLY A 144 -7.69 21.65 16.59
C GLY A 144 -6.48 20.72 16.67
N SER A 145 -6.45 19.65 15.90
CA SER A 145 -5.24 18.81 15.73
C SER A 145 -4.60 19.12 14.39
N TYR A 146 -3.27 19.23 14.39
CA TYR A 146 -2.50 19.30 13.15
C TYR A 146 -2.45 17.92 12.51
N TYR A 147 -2.84 17.80 11.25
CA TYR A 147 -2.85 16.51 10.57
C TYR A 147 -2.36 16.60 9.13
N ALA A 148 -1.85 15.51 8.64
CA ALA A 148 -1.47 15.32 7.25
C ALA A 148 -2.20 14.13 6.67
N ASP A 149 -2.78 14.32 5.49
CA ASP A 149 -3.37 13.27 4.69
C ASP A 149 -2.41 12.92 3.54
N ALA A 150 -2.07 11.65 3.43
CA ALA A 150 -1.27 11.16 2.32
C ALA A 150 -2.01 10.05 1.58
N SER A 151 -1.87 10.01 0.27
CA SER A 151 -2.37 8.92 -0.56
C SER A 151 -1.35 8.53 -1.60
N ILE A 152 -1.24 7.23 -1.86
CA ILE A 152 -0.32 6.66 -2.84
C ILE A 152 -1.01 5.53 -3.59
N ARG A 153 -0.70 5.38 -4.87
CA ARG A 153 -1.14 4.26 -5.69
C ARG A 153 -0.13 3.14 -5.61
N LEU A 154 -0.58 1.99 -5.15
CA LEU A 154 0.15 0.73 -5.12
C LEU A 154 -0.28 -0.15 -6.28
N GLU A 155 0.66 -0.63 -7.06
CA GLU A 155 0.47 -1.63 -8.11
C GLU A 155 1.29 -2.88 -7.79
N VAL A 156 0.59 -4.02 -7.67
CA VAL A 156 1.21 -5.31 -7.35
C VAL A 156 0.91 -6.31 -8.45
N PRO A 157 1.93 -6.94 -9.06
CA PRO A 157 1.72 -8.00 -10.02
C PRO A 157 1.15 -9.25 -9.31
N MET A 158 -0.03 -9.68 -9.72
CA MET A 158 -0.64 -10.93 -9.25
C MET A 158 -0.03 -12.10 -10.01
N ARG A 159 0.45 -13.09 -9.26
CA ARG A 159 1.14 -14.27 -9.81
C ARG A 159 0.32 -15.52 -9.56
N PHE A 160 0.25 -16.36 -10.55
CA PHE A 160 -0.30 -17.71 -10.41
C PHE A 160 0.61 -18.70 -11.15
N ALA A 161 1.01 -19.76 -10.45
CA ALA A 161 1.93 -20.77 -10.95
C ALA A 161 3.23 -20.19 -11.55
N GLY A 162 3.78 -19.12 -10.92
CA GLY A 162 5.01 -18.45 -11.36
C GLY A 162 4.86 -17.48 -12.55
N LYS A 163 3.62 -17.27 -13.06
CA LYS A 163 3.36 -16.32 -14.15
C LYS A 163 2.53 -15.14 -13.64
N ILE A 164 2.86 -13.94 -14.12
CA ILE A 164 2.05 -12.75 -13.87
C ILE A 164 0.78 -12.86 -14.71
N ILE A 165 -0.39 -12.79 -14.05
CA ILE A 165 -1.69 -12.81 -14.71
C ILE A 165 -2.15 -11.41 -15.01
N THR A 166 -2.07 -10.51 -14.02
CA THR A 166 -2.52 -9.13 -14.08
C THR A 166 -1.85 -8.30 -13.02
N ASN A 167 -1.93 -6.97 -13.13
CA ASN A 167 -1.52 -6.06 -12.08
C ASN A 167 -2.76 -5.60 -11.31
N MET A 168 -2.73 -5.75 -9.99
CA MET A 168 -3.74 -5.17 -9.12
C MET A 168 -3.28 -3.79 -8.69
N SER A 169 -4.15 -2.78 -8.77
CA SER A 169 -3.88 -1.44 -8.31
C SER A 169 -4.82 -1.05 -7.16
N ILE A 170 -4.25 -0.47 -6.09
CA ILE A 170 -4.97 -0.02 -4.90
C ILE A 170 -4.47 1.37 -4.54
N ASN A 171 -5.39 2.26 -4.17
CA ASN A 171 -5.03 3.53 -3.57
C ASN A 171 -5.02 3.39 -2.05
N LEU A 172 -3.83 3.52 -1.47
CA LEU A 172 -3.64 3.54 -0.03
C LEU A 172 -3.78 4.98 0.47
N LYS A 173 -4.43 5.15 1.61
CA LYS A 173 -4.60 6.44 2.27
C LYS A 173 -4.19 6.31 3.72
N VAL A 174 -3.46 7.32 4.20
CA VAL A 174 -3.02 7.44 5.58
C VAL A 174 -3.31 8.84 6.06
N ARG A 175 -3.73 8.95 7.31
CA ARG A 175 -3.82 10.22 8.05
C ARG A 175 -2.95 10.10 9.28
N ALA A 176 -2.02 11.03 9.42
CA ALA A 176 -1.26 11.22 10.65
C ALA A 176 -1.70 12.52 11.29
N ALA A 177 -1.93 12.50 12.61
CA ALA A 177 -2.35 13.67 13.36
C ALA A 177 -1.43 13.87 14.57
N TYR A 178 -1.06 15.11 14.81
CA TYR A 178 -0.41 15.52 16.04
C TYR A 178 -1.47 16.11 16.99
N THR A 179 -1.54 15.58 18.18
CA THR A 179 -2.42 16.10 19.24
C THR A 179 -1.54 16.54 20.41
N GLU A 180 -1.60 17.81 20.76
CA GLU A 180 -0.92 18.31 21.94
C GLU A 180 -1.53 17.64 23.19
N LYS A 181 -0.67 17.05 24.01
CA LYS A 181 -1.04 16.54 25.33
C LYS A 181 -0.50 17.52 26.37
N PHE A 182 -1.33 18.43 26.79
CA PHE A 182 -1.09 19.23 27.98
C PHE A 182 -1.90 18.69 29.12
#